data_ee68ef3f81d9c4796af8c048cf0936fa
#
_entry.id   ee68ef3f81d9c4796af8c048cf0936fa
#
_cell.length_a   1.000
_cell.length_b   1.000
_cell.length_c   1.000
_cell.angle_alpha   90.00
_cell.angle_beta   90.00
_cell.angle_gamma   90.00
#
_symmetry.space_group_name_H-M   'P 1'
#
loop_
_entity.id
_entity.type
_entity.pdbx_description
1 polymer ?
#
loop_
_entity_poly.entity_id
_entity_poly.type
_entity_poly.pdbx_seq_one_letter_code
_entity_poly.pdbx_strand_id
1 'polypeptide(L)'
;HYQRMPDLVVIEGPKAGGHLGFSRKQLEEFTPVTYDQEIRGILAEVKKYADKYGKEIPVVVAGGIFTREDMLHAMELGADGVQMGTRFVTTWECDASEAYKQTYLHAKKEDIVIVDSPVGMPGRAIRNRFLEEKESRRESIKKCYQCIVTCNPANTPYCITRALVHAAKGETDDALPVSYTHLTLPTILRV
;
A
#
# COMPACT_ATOMS: atom_id res chain seq x y z
N HIS A 1 -20.89 14.80 11.63
CA HIS A 1 -21.99 13.93 12.05
C HIS A 1 -21.72 13.20 13.36
N TYR A 2 -20.48 12.82 13.69
CA TYR A 2 -20.20 11.93 14.81
C TYR A 2 -19.56 12.61 16.03
N GLN A 3 -19.40 13.89 16.10
CA GLN A 3 -18.79 14.62 17.23
C GLN A 3 -17.61 13.86 17.91
N ARG A 4 -16.89 13.05 17.14
CA ARG A 4 -15.74 12.26 17.57
C ARG A 4 -14.51 12.73 16.83
N MET A 5 -13.45 12.97 17.56
CA MET A 5 -12.14 13.29 17.01
C MET A 5 -11.36 11.98 16.81
N PRO A 6 -10.56 11.87 15.76
CA PRO A 6 -9.65 10.75 15.61
C PRO A 6 -8.62 10.76 16.74
N ASP A 7 -8.09 9.61 17.07
CA ASP A 7 -6.99 9.47 18.03
C ASP A 7 -5.64 9.55 17.33
N LEU A 8 -5.61 9.31 16.01
CA LEU A 8 -4.43 9.35 15.16
C LEU A 8 -4.90 9.55 13.71
N VAL A 9 -4.10 10.22 12.90
CA VAL A 9 -4.28 10.34 11.46
C VAL A 9 -3.09 9.70 10.74
N VAL A 10 -3.36 8.86 9.75
CA VAL A 10 -2.34 8.30 8.86
C VAL A 10 -2.49 8.91 7.47
N ILE A 11 -1.44 9.54 6.98
CA ILE A 11 -1.35 10.05 5.59
C ILE A 11 -0.70 8.96 4.76
N GLU A 12 -1.47 8.33 3.86
CA GLU A 12 -0.93 7.34 2.94
C GLU A 12 -0.56 7.99 1.61
N GLY A 13 0.72 7.93 1.26
CA GLY A 13 1.29 8.58 0.09
C GLY A 13 1.12 7.81 -1.22
N PRO A 14 1.39 8.48 -2.35
CA PRO A 14 1.24 7.90 -3.69
C PRO A 14 2.18 6.73 -3.98
N LYS A 15 3.19 6.51 -3.13
CA LYS A 15 4.13 5.39 -3.24
C LYS A 15 3.74 4.18 -2.38
N ALA A 16 2.57 4.18 -1.74
CA ALA A 16 2.10 3.04 -0.95
C ALA A 16 1.95 1.76 -1.77
N GLY A 17 1.99 0.63 -1.12
CA GLY A 17 1.66 -0.68 -1.67
C GLY A 17 0.19 -1.02 -1.50
N GLY A 18 -0.34 -1.94 -2.30
CA GLY A 18 -1.75 -2.29 -2.26
C GLY A 18 -2.65 -1.25 -2.92
N HIS A 19 -3.88 -1.12 -2.43
CA HIS A 19 -4.84 -0.17 -2.98
C HIS A 19 -4.42 1.27 -2.69
N LEU A 20 -4.56 2.11 -3.71
CA LEU A 20 -4.12 3.50 -3.67
C LEU A 20 -5.34 4.42 -3.66
N GLY A 21 -5.36 5.41 -2.77
CA GLY A 21 -6.37 6.44 -2.70
C GLY A 21 -6.27 7.50 -3.82
N PHE A 22 -5.56 7.21 -4.89
CA PHE A 22 -5.25 8.11 -5.99
C PHE A 22 -5.71 7.50 -7.32
N SER A 23 -6.14 8.32 -8.26
CA SER A 23 -6.35 7.91 -9.64
C SER A 23 -4.99 7.67 -10.34
N ARG A 24 -4.99 6.91 -11.45
CA ARG A 24 -3.77 6.73 -12.27
C ARG A 24 -3.16 8.06 -12.68
N LYS A 25 -3.99 9.01 -13.12
CA LYS A 25 -3.54 10.35 -13.51
C LYS A 25 -2.84 11.08 -12.36
N GLN A 26 -3.42 11.07 -11.16
CA GLN A 26 -2.79 11.67 -9.98
C GLN A 26 -1.44 11.01 -9.65
N LEU A 27 -1.34 9.67 -9.78
CA LEU A 27 -0.07 8.96 -9.54
C LEU A 27 1.04 9.36 -10.50
N GLU A 28 0.70 9.74 -11.74
CA GLU A 28 1.67 10.24 -12.75
C GLU A 28 2.07 11.70 -12.49
N GLU A 29 1.15 12.51 -11.97
CA GLU A 29 1.36 13.94 -11.71
C GLU A 29 2.10 14.23 -10.41
N PHE A 30 2.13 13.29 -9.45
CA PHE A 30 2.82 13.47 -8.17
C PHE A 30 4.33 13.59 -8.33
N THR A 31 4.87 14.63 -7.75
CA THR A 31 6.32 14.82 -7.55
C THR A 31 6.62 14.82 -6.05
N PRO A 32 7.89 14.61 -5.63
CA PRO A 32 8.26 14.77 -4.21
C PRO A 32 7.84 16.11 -3.64
N VAL A 33 8.02 17.19 -4.38
CA VAL A 33 7.68 18.57 -3.93
C VAL A 33 6.17 18.72 -3.72
N THR A 34 5.33 18.24 -4.65
CA THR A 34 3.87 18.33 -4.51
C THR A 34 3.39 17.48 -3.37
N TYR A 35 4.00 16.31 -3.13
CA TYR A 35 3.63 15.46 -2.01
C TYR A 35 3.99 16.08 -0.66
N ASP A 36 5.15 16.70 -0.53
CA ASP A 36 5.54 17.43 0.69
C ASP A 36 4.57 18.57 1.00
N GLN A 37 4.09 19.28 -0.03
CA GLN A 37 3.07 20.32 0.14
C GLN A 37 1.74 19.76 0.64
N GLU A 38 1.30 18.62 0.10
CA GLU A 38 0.09 17.92 0.57
C GLU A 38 0.21 17.49 2.04
N ILE A 39 1.36 16.89 2.42
CA ILE A 39 1.62 16.51 3.82
C ILE A 39 1.51 17.74 4.73
N ARG A 40 2.18 18.85 4.39
CA ARG A 40 2.12 20.09 5.18
C ARG A 40 0.70 20.65 5.26
N GLY A 41 -0.07 20.58 4.18
CA GLY A 41 -1.46 20.99 4.15
C GLY A 41 -2.35 20.18 5.09
N ILE A 42 -2.18 18.84 5.09
CA ILE A 42 -2.93 17.94 5.97
C ILE A 42 -2.55 18.18 7.44
N LEU A 43 -1.24 18.31 7.74
CA LEU A 43 -0.75 18.62 9.08
C LEU A 43 -1.35 19.93 9.62
N ALA A 44 -1.38 20.97 8.80
CA ALA A 44 -1.97 22.26 9.18
C ALA A 44 -3.49 22.14 9.44
N GLU A 45 -4.19 21.34 8.64
CA GLU A 45 -5.62 21.10 8.85
C GLU A 45 -5.90 20.30 10.12
N VAL A 46 -5.15 19.21 10.36
CA VAL A 46 -5.27 18.42 11.60
C VAL A 46 -5.01 19.28 12.82
N LYS A 47 -4.00 20.17 12.76
CA LYS A 47 -3.68 21.09 13.86
C LYS A 47 -4.84 22.03 14.19
N LYS A 48 -5.56 22.57 13.19
CA LYS A 48 -6.74 23.43 13.44
C LYS A 48 -7.80 22.69 14.27
N TYR A 49 -8.03 21.41 13.95
CA TYR A 49 -8.99 20.60 14.73
C TYR A 49 -8.46 20.25 16.12
N ALA A 50 -7.18 19.92 16.25
CA ALA A 50 -6.54 19.66 17.54
C ALA A 50 -6.68 20.88 18.46
N ASP A 51 -6.33 22.07 17.97
CA ASP A 51 -6.44 23.33 18.71
C ASP A 51 -7.89 23.65 19.09
N LYS A 52 -8.82 23.46 18.13
CA LYS A 52 -10.25 23.73 18.35
C LYS A 52 -10.87 22.87 19.44
N TYR A 53 -10.46 21.62 19.55
CA TYR A 53 -11.07 20.67 20.49
C TYR A 53 -10.17 20.36 21.69
N GLY A 54 -9.00 20.98 21.80
CA GLY A 54 -8.07 20.80 22.91
C GLY A 54 -7.56 19.35 23.04
N LYS A 55 -7.40 18.65 21.88
CA LYS A 55 -6.96 17.26 21.83
C LYS A 55 -5.79 17.12 20.87
N GLU A 56 -4.70 16.55 21.33
CA GLU A 56 -3.60 16.15 20.44
C GLU A 56 -4.05 15.04 19.49
N ILE A 57 -3.68 15.19 18.21
CA ILE A 57 -3.98 14.23 17.16
C ILE A 57 -2.66 13.96 16.40
N PRO A 58 -1.91 12.93 16.82
CA PRO A 58 -0.67 12.56 16.13
C PRO A 58 -0.91 12.24 14.67
N VAL A 59 0.02 12.64 13.82
CA VAL A 59 -0.01 12.38 12.38
C VAL A 59 1.16 11.49 11.97
N VAL A 60 0.85 10.40 11.32
CA VAL A 60 1.81 9.41 10.83
C VAL A 60 1.84 9.45 9.30
N VAL A 61 3.02 9.49 8.70
CA VAL A 61 3.18 9.40 7.23
C VAL A 61 3.50 7.97 6.85
N ALA A 62 2.76 7.47 5.84
CA ALA A 62 2.90 6.13 5.28
C ALA A 62 3.09 6.18 3.77
N GLY A 63 3.52 5.07 3.19
CA GLY A 63 3.60 4.91 1.73
C GLY A 63 4.84 5.56 1.15
N GLY A 64 5.90 4.80 1.11
CA GLY A 64 7.14 5.25 0.55
C GLY A 64 8.28 5.40 1.53
N ILE A 65 8.04 5.14 2.76
CA ILE A 65 9.04 5.21 3.81
C ILE A 65 9.76 3.86 3.88
N PHE A 66 11.05 3.87 3.62
CA PHE A 66 11.86 2.65 3.62
C PHE A 66 13.21 2.83 4.32
N THR A 67 13.87 3.97 4.15
CA THR A 67 15.16 4.28 4.74
C THR A 67 15.02 5.18 5.98
N ARG A 68 16.13 5.35 6.70
CA ARG A 68 16.22 6.33 7.78
C ARG A 68 16.01 7.75 7.26
N GLU A 69 16.53 8.04 6.08
CA GLU A 69 16.43 9.34 5.42
C GLU A 69 14.96 9.66 5.09
N ASP A 70 14.19 8.70 4.56
CA ASP A 70 12.75 8.86 4.32
C ASP A 70 12.00 9.17 5.62
N MET A 71 12.34 8.46 6.71
CA MET A 71 11.75 8.69 8.01
C MET A 71 12.06 10.10 8.53
N LEU A 72 13.33 10.50 8.48
CA LEU A 72 13.74 11.83 8.95
C LEU A 72 13.08 12.93 8.13
N HIS A 73 12.98 12.77 6.82
CA HIS A 73 12.29 13.72 5.95
C HIS A 73 10.82 13.89 6.35
N ALA A 74 10.10 12.80 6.62
CA ALA A 74 8.71 12.88 7.08
C ALA A 74 8.60 13.62 8.43
N MET A 75 9.53 13.36 9.36
CA MET A 75 9.58 14.05 10.65
C MET A 75 9.92 15.55 10.50
N GLU A 76 10.82 15.91 9.57
CA GLU A 76 11.16 17.31 9.25
C GLU A 76 9.97 18.07 8.62
N LEU A 77 9.08 17.37 7.91
CA LEU A 77 7.83 17.95 7.43
C LEU A 77 6.84 18.26 8.55
N GLY A 78 7.01 17.64 9.72
CA GLY A 78 6.19 17.83 10.91
C GLY A 78 5.35 16.61 11.30
N ALA A 79 5.60 15.44 10.73
CA ALA A 79 4.94 14.20 11.15
C ALA A 79 5.42 13.77 12.54
N ASP A 80 4.52 13.18 13.33
CA ASP A 80 4.83 12.61 14.66
C ASP A 80 5.42 11.19 14.56
N GLY A 81 5.26 10.54 13.41
CA GLY A 81 5.77 9.21 13.17
C GLY A 81 5.64 8.75 11.73
N VAL A 82 6.08 7.53 11.46
CA VAL A 82 6.00 6.90 10.14
C VAL A 82 5.46 5.48 10.23
N GLN A 83 4.81 5.04 9.14
CA GLN A 83 4.37 3.66 8.98
C GLN A 83 5.14 3.02 7.82
N MET A 84 5.76 1.88 8.09
CA MET A 84 6.50 1.09 7.12
C MET A 84 5.90 -0.31 7.02
N GLY A 85 5.62 -0.78 5.80
CA GLY A 85 5.15 -2.14 5.54
C GLY A 85 6.23 -3.00 4.88
N THR A 86 6.54 -2.71 3.64
CA THR A 86 7.43 -3.52 2.77
C THR A 86 8.81 -3.77 3.39
N ARG A 87 9.36 -2.81 4.15
CA ARG A 87 10.64 -2.98 4.82
C ARG A 87 10.65 -4.15 5.78
N PHE A 88 9.54 -4.42 6.46
CA PHE A 88 9.45 -5.46 7.47
C PHE A 88 8.93 -6.81 6.93
N VAL A 89 8.44 -6.85 5.70
CA VAL A 89 7.93 -8.11 5.09
C VAL A 89 9.00 -9.18 5.04
N THR A 90 10.26 -8.82 4.79
CA THR A 90 11.39 -9.76 4.63
C THR A 90 12.15 -10.05 5.91
N THR A 91 11.67 -9.57 7.06
CA THR A 91 12.30 -9.82 8.36
C THR A 91 11.87 -11.17 8.96
N TRP A 92 12.58 -11.63 9.97
CA TRP A 92 12.25 -12.85 10.70
C TRP A 92 10.95 -12.74 11.47
N GLU A 93 10.65 -11.56 11.99
CA GLU A 93 9.46 -11.27 12.79
C GLU A 93 8.18 -11.28 11.96
N CYS A 94 8.27 -11.11 10.65
CA CYS A 94 7.13 -11.23 9.75
C CYS A 94 6.72 -12.69 9.61
N ASP A 95 5.46 -12.99 9.89
CA ASP A 95 4.85 -14.33 9.82
C ASP A 95 4.44 -14.76 8.40
N ALA A 96 4.72 -13.93 7.38
CA ALA A 96 4.52 -14.30 5.99
C ALA A 96 5.36 -15.52 5.61
N SER A 97 4.83 -16.34 4.70
CA SER A 97 5.55 -17.52 4.20
C SER A 97 6.88 -17.13 3.54
N GLU A 98 7.87 -18.02 3.58
CA GLU A 98 9.17 -17.79 2.96
C GLU A 98 9.02 -17.49 1.45
N ALA A 99 8.16 -18.21 0.73
CA ALA A 99 7.90 -17.97 -0.68
C ALA A 99 7.39 -16.53 -0.95
N TYR A 100 6.52 -16.00 -0.06
CA TYR A 100 6.07 -14.62 -0.14
C TYR A 100 7.22 -13.62 0.08
N LYS A 101 8.06 -13.84 1.10
CA LYS A 101 9.26 -13.01 1.37
C LYS A 101 10.22 -13.01 0.19
N GLN A 102 10.45 -14.18 -0.42
CA GLN A 102 11.32 -14.32 -1.59
C GLN A 102 10.79 -13.54 -2.81
N THR A 103 9.48 -13.41 -2.98
CA THR A 103 8.91 -12.57 -4.04
C THR A 103 9.39 -11.11 -3.91
N TYR A 104 9.48 -10.59 -2.68
CA TYR A 104 9.98 -9.24 -2.44
C TYR A 104 11.49 -9.12 -2.63
N LEU A 105 12.27 -10.13 -2.23
CA LEU A 105 13.72 -10.13 -2.34
C LEU A 105 14.21 -10.20 -3.79
N HIS A 106 13.47 -10.88 -4.66
CA HIS A 106 13.82 -11.04 -6.07
C HIS A 106 13.25 -9.94 -6.97
N ALA A 107 12.22 -9.23 -6.50
CA ALA A 107 11.56 -8.19 -7.30
C ALA A 107 12.50 -7.00 -7.55
N LYS A 108 12.44 -6.48 -8.77
CA LYS A 108 13.15 -5.29 -9.21
C LYS A 108 12.15 -4.13 -9.35
N LYS A 109 12.67 -2.93 -9.55
CA LYS A 109 11.85 -1.73 -9.73
C LYS A 109 10.86 -1.88 -10.91
N GLU A 110 11.31 -2.54 -11.96
CA GLU A 110 10.54 -2.79 -13.19
C GLU A 110 9.36 -3.76 -12.97
N ASP A 111 9.45 -4.57 -11.92
CA ASP A 111 8.39 -5.52 -11.57
C ASP A 111 7.25 -4.87 -10.77
N ILE A 112 7.43 -3.61 -10.33
CA ILE A 112 6.39 -2.88 -9.62
C ILE A 112 5.42 -2.25 -10.63
N VAL A 113 4.16 -2.70 -10.57
CA VAL A 113 3.13 -2.28 -11.50
C VAL A 113 1.91 -1.71 -10.81
N ILE A 114 1.20 -0.83 -11.51
CA ILE A 114 -0.13 -0.36 -11.09
C ILE A 114 -1.16 -1.20 -11.84
N VAL A 115 -1.98 -1.90 -11.07
CA VAL A 115 -3.04 -2.77 -11.57
C VAL A 115 -4.42 -2.20 -11.26
N ASP A 116 -5.41 -2.53 -12.08
CA ASP A 116 -6.80 -2.23 -11.81
C ASP A 116 -7.38 -3.30 -10.89
N SER A 117 -7.61 -2.92 -9.64
CA SER A 117 -8.13 -3.85 -8.66
C SER A 117 -9.63 -4.09 -8.84
N PRO A 118 -10.12 -5.31 -8.54
CA PRO A 118 -11.56 -5.62 -8.50
C PRO A 118 -12.39 -4.71 -7.61
N VAL A 119 -11.76 -3.98 -6.70
CA VAL A 119 -12.46 -3.03 -5.79
C VAL A 119 -12.66 -1.64 -6.39
N GLY A 120 -12.24 -1.42 -7.64
CA GLY A 120 -12.43 -0.15 -8.35
C GLY A 120 -11.39 0.93 -8.05
N MET A 121 -10.31 0.58 -7.36
CA MET A 121 -9.18 1.48 -7.08
C MET A 121 -7.91 0.94 -7.74
N PRO A 122 -6.99 1.80 -8.19
CA PRO A 122 -5.66 1.34 -8.59
C PRO A 122 -4.96 0.63 -7.44
N GLY A 123 -4.19 -0.40 -7.74
CA GLY A 123 -3.39 -1.12 -6.75
C GLY A 123 -1.95 -1.21 -7.20
N ARG A 124 -1.00 -1.13 -6.27
CA ARG A 124 0.41 -1.38 -6.56
C ARG A 124 0.79 -2.78 -6.13
N ALA A 125 1.35 -3.53 -7.06
CA ALA A 125 1.72 -4.92 -6.86
C ALA A 125 3.06 -5.25 -7.53
N ILE A 126 3.64 -6.39 -7.17
CA ILE A 126 4.77 -6.98 -7.88
C ILE A 126 4.20 -7.79 -9.04
N ARG A 127 4.69 -7.55 -10.26
CA ARG A 127 4.34 -8.30 -11.46
C ARG A 127 4.66 -9.78 -11.27
N ASN A 128 3.71 -10.63 -11.62
CA ASN A 128 3.86 -12.08 -11.62
C ASN A 128 2.96 -12.70 -12.69
N ARG A 129 3.08 -14.00 -12.88
CA ARG A 129 2.28 -14.77 -13.82
C ARG A 129 0.77 -14.59 -13.62
N PHE A 130 0.31 -14.55 -12.38
CA PHE A 130 -1.12 -14.34 -12.06
C PHE A 130 -1.63 -13.03 -12.68
N LEU A 131 -0.93 -11.92 -12.48
CA LEU A 131 -1.35 -10.63 -13.04
C LEU A 131 -1.35 -10.63 -14.57
N GLU A 132 -0.31 -11.20 -15.19
CA GLU A 132 -0.21 -11.32 -16.65
C GLU A 132 -1.36 -12.13 -17.26
N GLU A 133 -1.73 -13.23 -16.63
CA GLU A 133 -2.88 -14.04 -17.03
C GLU A 133 -4.22 -13.29 -16.87
N LYS A 134 -4.36 -12.45 -15.81
CA LYS A 134 -5.60 -11.71 -15.55
C LYS A 134 -5.76 -10.46 -16.41
N GLU A 135 -4.69 -9.91 -16.95
CA GLU A 135 -4.76 -8.86 -17.97
C GLU A 135 -5.44 -9.34 -19.25
N SER A 136 -5.24 -10.62 -19.61
CA SER A 136 -5.75 -11.21 -20.86
C SER A 136 -7.03 -12.03 -20.66
N ARG A 137 -7.27 -12.59 -19.48
CA ARG A 137 -8.37 -13.53 -19.25
C ARG A 137 -9.00 -13.37 -17.87
N ARG A 138 -10.33 -13.21 -17.84
CA ARG A 138 -11.10 -13.24 -16.59
C ARG A 138 -11.07 -14.62 -15.94
N GLU A 139 -11.04 -14.63 -14.64
CA GLU A 139 -11.20 -15.84 -13.86
C GLU A 139 -12.68 -16.20 -13.69
N SER A 140 -13.02 -17.50 -13.80
CA SER A 140 -14.34 -17.98 -13.39
C SER A 140 -14.39 -18.11 -11.87
N ILE A 141 -15.11 -17.21 -11.21
CA ILE A 141 -15.21 -17.17 -9.74
C ILE A 141 -16.21 -18.23 -9.28
N LYS A 142 -15.69 -19.35 -8.78
CA LYS A 142 -16.50 -20.48 -8.29
C LYS A 142 -17.12 -20.22 -6.91
N LYS A 143 -16.48 -19.38 -6.09
CA LYS A 143 -16.93 -19.06 -4.72
C LYS A 143 -16.81 -17.56 -4.48
N CYS A 144 -17.90 -16.90 -4.14
CA CYS A 144 -17.91 -15.51 -3.70
C CYS A 144 -17.87 -15.43 -2.18
N TYR A 145 -16.97 -14.60 -1.64
CA TYR A 145 -16.81 -14.36 -0.19
C TYR A 145 -17.67 -13.21 0.32
N GLN A 146 -18.39 -12.50 -0.58
CA GLN A 146 -19.22 -11.34 -0.25
C GLN A 146 -18.44 -10.25 0.54
N CYS A 147 -17.16 -10.14 0.25
CA CYS A 147 -16.23 -9.26 1.00
C CYS A 147 -16.39 -7.77 0.65
N ILE A 148 -16.99 -7.44 -0.51
CA ILE A 148 -17.17 -6.08 -1.00
C ILE A 148 -18.54 -5.94 -1.61
N VAL A 149 -19.34 -4.98 -1.12
CA VAL A 149 -20.73 -4.78 -1.55
C VAL A 149 -20.84 -4.42 -3.04
N THR A 150 -19.90 -3.65 -3.56
CA THR A 150 -19.88 -3.20 -4.97
C THR A 150 -19.29 -4.22 -5.93
N CYS A 151 -18.69 -5.30 -5.43
CA CYS A 151 -18.09 -6.33 -6.28
C CYS A 151 -19.17 -7.20 -6.95
N ASN A 152 -19.09 -7.30 -8.29
CA ASN A 152 -19.90 -8.24 -9.04
C ASN A 152 -19.03 -9.40 -9.55
N PRO A 153 -19.18 -10.63 -9.02
CA PRO A 153 -18.40 -11.78 -9.42
C PRO A 153 -18.45 -12.11 -10.91
N ALA A 154 -19.54 -11.72 -11.59
CA ALA A 154 -19.69 -11.95 -13.03
C ALA A 154 -18.82 -11.01 -13.89
N ASN A 155 -18.44 -9.85 -13.35
CA ASN A 155 -17.74 -8.80 -14.11
C ASN A 155 -16.31 -8.51 -13.62
N THR A 156 -15.93 -9.02 -12.45
CA THR A 156 -14.60 -8.81 -11.90
C THR A 156 -13.55 -9.68 -12.62
N PRO A 157 -12.31 -9.19 -12.84
CA PRO A 157 -11.26 -9.97 -13.48
C PRO A 157 -10.82 -11.17 -12.64
N TYR A 158 -10.83 -11.05 -11.31
CA TYR A 158 -10.47 -12.11 -10.34
C TYR A 158 -11.05 -11.81 -8.95
N CYS A 159 -11.03 -12.78 -8.05
CA CYS A 159 -11.44 -12.60 -6.66
C CYS A 159 -10.29 -12.09 -5.83
N ILE A 160 -10.37 -10.81 -5.38
CA ILE A 160 -9.30 -10.17 -4.58
C ILE A 160 -9.03 -10.92 -3.27
N THR A 161 -10.06 -11.37 -2.55
CA THR A 161 -9.90 -12.12 -1.30
C THR A 161 -9.14 -13.42 -1.54
N ARG A 162 -9.47 -14.16 -2.61
CA ARG A 162 -8.75 -15.38 -2.96
C ARG A 162 -7.29 -15.08 -3.27
N ALA A 163 -7.03 -14.09 -4.11
CA ALA A 163 -5.68 -13.72 -4.50
C ALA A 163 -4.80 -13.32 -3.30
N LEU A 164 -5.35 -12.61 -2.33
CA LEU A 164 -4.64 -12.23 -1.10
C LEU A 164 -4.43 -13.43 -0.15
N VAL A 165 -5.40 -14.33 -0.04
CA VAL A 165 -5.26 -15.57 0.77
C VAL A 165 -4.19 -16.48 0.19
N HIS A 166 -4.12 -16.63 -1.15
CA HIS A 166 -3.07 -17.40 -1.81
C HIS A 166 -1.69 -16.77 -1.55
N ALA A 167 -1.59 -15.44 -1.62
CA ALA A 167 -0.35 -14.73 -1.28
C ALA A 167 0.11 -15.04 0.16
N ALA A 168 -0.80 -14.95 1.13
CA ALA A 168 -0.49 -15.24 2.54
C ALA A 168 -0.04 -16.70 2.76
N LYS A 169 -0.55 -17.64 1.96
CA LYS A 169 -0.15 -19.05 2.00
C LYS A 169 1.16 -19.35 1.26
N GLY A 170 1.72 -18.38 0.53
CA GLY A 170 2.91 -18.57 -0.27
C GLY A 170 2.70 -19.20 -1.64
N GLU A 171 1.45 -19.25 -2.10
CA GLU A 171 1.09 -19.73 -3.43
C GLU A 171 1.28 -18.60 -4.45
N THR A 172 2.52 -18.14 -4.62
CA THR A 172 2.88 -16.88 -5.28
C THR A 172 2.52 -16.80 -6.76
N ASP A 173 2.42 -17.93 -7.45
CA ASP A 173 2.04 -18.00 -8.86
C ASP A 173 0.54 -17.71 -9.10
N ASP A 174 -0.31 -17.96 -8.10
CA ASP A 174 -1.76 -17.74 -8.13
C ASP A 174 -2.20 -16.60 -7.18
N ALA A 175 -1.29 -15.69 -6.85
CA ALA A 175 -1.45 -14.71 -5.80
C ALA A 175 -1.21 -13.30 -6.28
N LEU A 176 -1.74 -12.32 -5.52
CA LEU A 176 -1.48 -10.89 -5.70
C LEU A 176 -0.49 -10.41 -4.62
N PRO A 177 0.82 -10.36 -4.90
CA PRO A 177 1.78 -9.77 -3.99
C PRO A 177 1.72 -8.24 -4.09
N VAL A 178 1.18 -7.59 -3.06
CA VAL A 178 1.07 -6.14 -3.00
C VAL A 178 2.34 -5.52 -2.42
N SER A 179 2.91 -4.51 -3.07
CA SER A 179 4.20 -3.94 -2.70
C SER A 179 4.34 -2.45 -2.98
N TYR A 180 5.42 -1.92 -2.47
CA TYR A 180 5.86 -0.54 -2.54
C TYR A 180 6.97 -0.32 -3.60
N THR A 181 7.21 0.93 -4.01
CA THR A 181 7.99 1.36 -5.17
C THR A 181 9.52 1.23 -5.04
N HIS A 182 10.09 0.98 -3.87
CA HIS A 182 11.55 0.83 -3.68
C HIS A 182 11.92 -0.60 -3.31
N LEU A 183 12.05 -1.45 -4.32
CA LEU A 183 12.64 -2.76 -4.18
C LEU A 183 14.06 -2.80 -4.77
N THR A 184 14.93 -1.92 -4.31
CA THR A 184 16.33 -2.26 -4.18
C THR A 184 16.56 -2.54 -2.72
N LEU A 185 16.15 -3.71 -2.26
CA LEU A 185 16.59 -4.20 -0.97
C LEU A 185 18.10 -4.40 -1.08
N PRO A 186 18.92 -3.61 -0.37
CA PRO A 186 20.30 -4.03 -0.20
C PRO A 186 20.23 -5.37 0.51
N THR A 187 21.02 -6.32 0.05
CA THR A 187 21.19 -7.67 0.58
C THR A 187 21.61 -7.71 2.07
N ILE A 188 21.42 -6.63 2.81
CA ILE A 188 21.92 -6.37 4.16
C ILE A 188 20.89 -6.68 5.26
N LEU A 189 19.71 -7.15 4.94
CA LEU A 189 18.72 -7.54 5.96
C LEU A 189 18.74 -9.05 6.22
N ARG A 190 19.91 -9.66 6.21
CA ARG A 190 20.19 -10.85 7.00
C ARG A 190 20.87 -10.38 8.27
N VAL A 191 20.10 -10.00 9.27
CA VAL A 191 20.54 -9.92 10.66
C VAL A 191 19.68 -10.88 11.45
#